data_47be8dad237b355e346bfbe262b7188b
#
_entry.id   47be8dad237b355e346bfbe262b7188b
#
_cell.length_a   1.000
_cell.length_b   1.000
_cell.length_c   1.000
_cell.angle_alpha   90.00
_cell.angle_beta   90.00
_cell.angle_gamma   90.00
#
_symmetry.space_group_name_H-M   'P 1'
#
loop_
_entity.id
_entity.type
_entity.pdbx_description
1 polymer ?
#
loop_
_entity_poly.entity_id
_entity_poly.type
_entity_poly.pdbx_seq_one_letter_code
_entity_poly.pdbx_strand_id
1 'polypeptide(L)'
;MADDSPPRLLLIVTGSTLRAEELDRPLAYYLQQQVNRALSRLDLAFQTRVVADFRWMNDEELQGVPTISVGGPGVNALAHSWFEEVPFSLAVDEQYCIQMDPDLNELRASIWGMDNASTQIAVSVFIDRFLPRFLEHAANDHPDPVDPEDADD
;
A
#
# COMPACT_ATOMS: atom_id res chain seq x y z
N MET A 1 -6.38 13.32 -26.75
CA MET A 1 -5.23 14.09 -26.31
C MET A 1 -4.63 13.46 -25.06
N ALA A 2 -3.38 13.12 -25.13
CA ALA A 2 -2.75 12.50 -23.97
C ALA A 2 -2.67 13.50 -22.83
N ASP A 3 -3.06 13.07 -21.66
CA ASP A 3 -2.92 13.85 -20.45
C ASP A 3 -1.42 13.92 -20.13
N ASP A 4 -0.86 15.13 -20.13
CA ASP A 4 0.55 15.35 -19.81
C ASP A 4 0.86 15.26 -18.32
N SER A 5 -0.16 15.04 -17.49
CA SER A 5 0.03 14.87 -16.07
C SER A 5 0.84 13.60 -15.79
N PRO A 6 1.81 13.64 -14.87
CA PRO A 6 2.49 12.41 -14.49
C PRO A 6 1.49 11.43 -13.90
N PRO A 7 1.69 10.10 -14.11
CA PRO A 7 0.81 9.11 -13.49
C PRO A 7 0.87 9.24 -11.97
N ARG A 8 -0.24 8.95 -11.33
CA ARG A 8 -0.29 8.94 -9.88
C ARG A 8 0.57 7.80 -9.35
N LEU A 9 1.17 8.01 -8.19
CA LEU A 9 2.00 7.00 -7.54
C LEU A 9 1.16 6.09 -6.64
N LEU A 10 1.55 4.82 -6.62
CA LEU A 10 1.13 3.86 -5.61
C LEU A 10 2.39 3.22 -5.06
N LEU A 11 2.57 3.25 -3.76
CA LEU A 11 3.80 2.80 -3.13
C LEU A 11 3.60 1.48 -2.41
N ILE A 12 4.63 0.65 -2.50
CA ILE A 12 4.77 -0.56 -1.69
C ILE A 12 6.01 -0.35 -0.84
N VAL A 13 5.85 -0.45 0.47
CA VAL A 13 6.92 -0.13 1.43
C VAL A 13 7.36 -1.40 2.14
N THR A 14 8.67 -1.59 2.24
CA THR A 14 9.27 -2.67 3.02
C THR A 14 10.22 -2.09 4.05
N GLY A 15 10.55 -2.91 5.06
CA GLY A 15 11.59 -2.54 6.00
C GLY A 15 12.96 -2.45 5.36
N SER A 16 13.88 -1.82 6.07
CA SER A 16 15.26 -1.62 5.61
C SER A 16 16.27 -2.46 6.38
N THR A 17 15.82 -3.33 7.29
CA THR A 17 16.70 -4.30 7.95
C THR A 17 17.15 -5.35 6.96
N LEU A 18 18.26 -6.02 7.24
CA LEU A 18 18.76 -7.10 6.39
C LEU A 18 17.71 -8.20 6.20
N ARG A 19 17.01 -8.57 7.26
CA ARG A 19 15.96 -9.58 7.20
C ARG A 19 14.80 -9.14 6.30
N ALA A 20 14.39 -7.89 6.39
CA ALA A 20 13.33 -7.35 5.52
C ALA A 20 13.78 -7.34 4.07
N GLU A 21 15.04 -6.98 3.80
CA GLU A 21 15.58 -6.99 2.44
C GLU A 21 15.59 -8.39 1.84
N GLU A 22 15.91 -9.40 2.64
CA GLU A 22 16.00 -10.78 2.15
C GLU A 22 14.63 -11.45 2.01
N LEU A 23 13.70 -11.20 2.93
CA LEU A 23 12.44 -11.94 3.01
C LEU A 23 11.23 -11.18 2.52
N ASP A 24 11.14 -9.89 2.85
CA ASP A 24 9.94 -9.11 2.56
C ASP A 24 10.02 -8.40 1.21
N ARG A 25 11.20 -7.96 0.82
CA ARG A 25 11.36 -7.23 -0.43
C ARG A 25 11.00 -8.07 -1.67
N PRO A 26 11.37 -9.35 -1.76
CA PRO A 26 10.88 -10.19 -2.86
C PRO A 26 9.35 -10.30 -2.89
N LEU A 27 8.70 -10.35 -1.72
CA LEU A 27 7.24 -10.36 -1.66
C LEU A 27 6.65 -9.04 -2.13
N ALA A 28 7.31 -7.92 -1.82
CA ALA A 28 6.87 -6.61 -2.31
C ALA A 28 6.97 -6.52 -3.83
N TYR A 29 8.00 -7.08 -4.44
CA TYR A 29 8.09 -7.13 -5.90
C TYR A 29 7.04 -8.04 -6.51
N TYR A 30 6.74 -9.16 -5.87
CA TYR A 30 5.63 -10.01 -6.31
C TYR A 30 4.29 -9.26 -6.24
N LEU A 31 4.05 -8.57 -5.13
CA LEU A 31 2.86 -7.76 -4.97
C LEU A 31 2.79 -6.67 -6.05
N GLN A 32 3.92 -6.02 -6.33
CA GLN A 32 3.99 -5.01 -7.38
C GLN A 32 3.54 -5.55 -8.74
N GLN A 33 3.98 -6.75 -9.09
CA GLN A 33 3.56 -7.39 -10.34
C GLN A 33 2.05 -7.62 -10.35
N GLN A 34 1.49 -8.07 -9.24
CA GLN A 34 0.05 -8.32 -9.15
C GLN A 34 -0.74 -7.03 -9.18
N VAL A 35 -0.23 -5.99 -8.54
CA VAL A 35 -0.84 -4.65 -8.59
C VAL A 35 -0.85 -4.14 -10.04
N ASN A 36 0.27 -4.25 -10.73
CA ASN A 36 0.37 -3.78 -12.13
C ASN A 36 -0.59 -4.55 -13.03
N ARG A 37 -0.77 -5.85 -12.82
CA ARG A 37 -1.75 -6.64 -13.57
C ARG A 37 -3.17 -6.20 -13.28
N ALA A 38 -3.49 -5.94 -12.02
CA ALA A 38 -4.81 -5.48 -11.64
C ALA A 38 -5.10 -4.09 -12.19
N LEU A 39 -4.11 -3.18 -12.14
CA LEU A 39 -4.24 -1.85 -12.72
C LEU A 39 -4.54 -1.93 -14.21
N SER A 40 -3.87 -2.81 -14.92
CA SER A 40 -4.11 -3.00 -16.34
C SER A 40 -5.52 -3.53 -16.62
N ARG A 41 -5.98 -4.51 -15.83
CA ARG A 41 -7.33 -5.05 -16.00
C ARG A 41 -8.42 -4.04 -15.70
N LEU A 42 -8.18 -3.16 -14.72
CA LEU A 42 -9.13 -2.13 -14.32
C LEU A 42 -8.99 -0.84 -15.13
N ASP A 43 -8.02 -0.80 -16.05
CA ASP A 43 -7.71 0.37 -16.86
C ASP A 43 -7.43 1.62 -16.01
N LEU A 44 -6.59 1.43 -15.00
CA LEU A 44 -6.22 2.51 -14.08
C LEU A 44 -4.74 2.88 -14.27
N ALA A 45 -4.46 4.18 -14.28
CA ALA A 45 -3.14 4.71 -14.57
C ALA A 45 -2.41 5.09 -13.28
N PHE A 46 -1.65 4.15 -12.73
CA PHE A 46 -0.77 4.37 -11.60
C PHE A 46 0.63 3.87 -11.93
N GLN A 47 1.63 4.58 -11.41
CA GLN A 47 3.00 4.10 -11.39
C GLN A 47 3.27 3.49 -10.02
N THR A 48 3.76 2.26 -9.98
CA THR A 48 4.04 1.57 -8.73
C THR A 48 5.53 1.62 -8.42
N ARG A 49 5.89 1.80 -7.15
CA ARG A 49 7.28 1.78 -6.70
C ARG A 49 7.39 1.04 -5.39
N VAL A 50 8.48 0.30 -5.24
CA VAL A 50 8.85 -0.34 -3.98
C VAL A 50 9.92 0.55 -3.32
N VAL A 51 9.66 1.00 -2.11
CA VAL A 51 10.56 1.90 -1.39
C VAL A 51 10.79 1.38 0.03
N ALA A 52 11.88 1.81 0.64
CA ALA A 52 12.17 1.46 2.03
C ALA A 52 11.34 2.32 2.99
N ASP A 53 11.10 1.76 4.18
CA ASP A 53 10.29 2.40 5.21
C ASP A 53 10.82 3.78 5.62
N PHE A 54 12.12 3.91 5.81
CA PHE A 54 12.71 5.19 6.23
C PHE A 54 12.51 6.27 5.16
N ARG A 55 12.50 5.91 3.89
CA ARG A 55 12.28 6.88 2.81
C ARG A 55 10.86 7.44 2.88
N TRP A 56 9.88 6.58 3.06
CA TRP A 56 8.49 7.00 3.19
C TRP A 56 8.30 7.90 4.41
N MET A 57 8.90 7.52 5.54
CA MET A 57 8.73 8.22 6.81
C MET A 57 9.39 9.60 6.82
N ASN A 58 10.36 9.83 5.95
CA ASN A 58 11.08 11.10 5.86
C ASN A 58 10.67 11.97 4.68
N ASP A 59 9.62 11.60 3.96
CA ASP A 59 9.19 12.33 2.77
C ASP A 59 7.68 12.57 2.83
N GLU A 60 7.29 13.81 3.12
CA GLU A 60 5.88 14.18 3.27
C GLU A 60 5.09 13.98 1.98
N GLU A 61 5.72 14.15 0.82
CA GLU A 61 5.03 13.94 -0.45
C GLU A 61 4.63 12.48 -0.63
N LEU A 62 5.49 11.56 -0.20
CA LEU A 62 5.19 10.12 -0.29
C LEU A 62 4.06 9.73 0.68
N GLN A 63 3.94 10.43 1.79
CA GLN A 63 2.90 10.12 2.79
C GLN A 63 1.50 10.44 2.34
N GLY A 64 1.36 11.23 1.27
CA GLY A 64 0.06 11.57 0.70
C GLY A 64 -0.45 10.62 -0.37
N VAL A 65 0.32 9.60 -0.76
CA VAL A 65 -0.09 8.69 -1.84
C VAL A 65 -0.56 7.34 -1.29
N PRO A 66 -1.38 6.59 -2.05
CA PRO A 66 -1.79 5.25 -1.64
C PRO A 66 -0.59 4.37 -1.38
N THR A 67 -0.56 3.70 -0.24
CA THR A 67 0.61 2.97 0.22
C THR A 67 0.23 1.61 0.82
N ILE A 68 0.94 0.58 0.42
CA ILE A 68 0.80 -0.77 0.96
C ILE A 68 2.14 -1.14 1.62
N SER A 69 2.11 -1.39 2.92
CA SER A 69 3.30 -1.79 3.69
C SER A 69 3.34 -3.31 3.80
N VAL A 70 4.49 -3.91 3.49
CA VAL A 70 4.71 -5.37 3.56
C VAL A 70 5.79 -5.65 4.60
N GLY A 71 5.47 -6.50 5.55
CA GLY A 71 6.38 -6.88 6.63
C GLY A 71 5.90 -6.36 7.99
N GLY A 72 6.23 -7.10 9.04
CA GLY A 72 5.72 -6.85 10.38
C GLY A 72 6.40 -5.70 11.11
N PRO A 73 5.79 -5.28 12.23
CA PRO A 73 6.31 -4.15 13.01
C PRO A 73 7.73 -4.34 13.54
N GLY A 74 8.19 -5.58 13.67
CA GLY A 74 9.54 -5.85 14.16
C GLY A 74 10.65 -5.58 13.16
N VAL A 75 10.32 -5.52 11.87
CA VAL A 75 11.31 -5.35 10.79
C VAL A 75 10.98 -4.19 9.84
N ASN A 76 9.83 -3.57 10.02
CA ASN A 76 9.34 -2.51 9.15
C ASN A 76 8.87 -1.36 10.04
N ALA A 77 9.56 -0.23 9.98
CA ALA A 77 9.27 0.90 10.85
C ALA A 77 7.91 1.54 10.53
N LEU A 78 7.49 1.48 9.26
CA LEU A 78 6.18 1.99 8.89
C LEU A 78 5.07 1.12 9.48
N ALA A 79 5.21 -0.20 9.39
CA ALA A 79 4.25 -1.12 10.01
C ALA A 79 4.17 -0.91 11.53
N HIS A 80 5.30 -0.63 12.15
CA HIS A 80 5.34 -0.33 13.58
C HIS A 80 4.56 0.96 13.91
N SER A 81 4.78 2.00 13.14
CA SER A 81 4.08 3.27 13.31
C SER A 81 2.56 3.10 13.10
N TRP A 82 2.19 2.38 12.05
CA TRP A 82 0.77 2.20 11.70
C TRP A 82 0.04 1.22 12.62
N PHE A 83 0.74 0.40 13.36
CA PHE A 83 0.11 -0.59 14.22
C PHE A 83 -0.89 0.05 15.18
N GLU A 84 -0.59 1.24 15.68
CA GLU A 84 -1.49 1.98 16.56
C GLU A 84 -2.37 2.98 15.81
N GLU A 85 -1.91 3.50 14.68
CA GLU A 85 -2.61 4.56 13.95
C GLU A 85 -3.73 4.04 13.05
N VAL A 86 -3.55 2.86 12.46
CA VAL A 86 -4.60 2.26 11.62
C VAL A 86 -5.49 1.43 12.53
N PRO A 87 -6.71 1.89 12.80
CA PRO A 87 -7.49 1.33 13.91
C PRO A 87 -8.11 -0.03 13.64
N PHE A 88 -8.08 -0.53 12.40
CA PHE A 88 -8.84 -1.72 12.06
C PHE A 88 -7.99 -2.80 11.44
N SER A 89 -8.17 -4.02 11.92
CA SER A 89 -7.63 -5.21 11.28
C SER A 89 -8.77 -5.89 10.54
N LEU A 90 -8.72 -5.92 9.22
CA LEU A 90 -9.77 -6.51 8.40
C LEU A 90 -9.69 -8.02 8.30
N ALA A 91 -8.48 -8.55 8.40
CA ALA A 91 -8.27 -9.99 8.39
C ALA A 91 -7.18 -10.30 9.39
N VAL A 92 -7.53 -11.06 10.43
CA VAL A 92 -6.59 -11.51 11.43
C VAL A 92 -6.78 -13.02 11.55
N ASP A 93 -5.69 -13.73 11.35
CA ASP A 93 -5.60 -15.12 11.68
C ASP A 93 -4.51 -15.24 12.75
N GLU A 94 -4.37 -16.39 13.37
CA GLU A 94 -3.31 -16.62 14.36
C GLU A 94 -1.91 -16.34 13.77
N GLN A 95 -1.78 -16.39 12.46
CA GLN A 95 -0.51 -16.31 11.77
C GLN A 95 -0.27 -15.01 11.01
N TYR A 96 -1.32 -14.26 10.65
CA TYR A 96 -1.12 -13.06 9.85
C TYR A 96 -2.12 -11.96 10.19
N CYS A 97 -1.80 -10.76 9.75
CA CYS A 97 -2.63 -9.58 9.97
C CYS A 97 -2.65 -8.70 8.72
N ILE A 98 -3.83 -8.21 8.37
CA ILE A 98 -4.00 -7.17 7.35
C ILE A 98 -4.73 -6.02 8.03
N GLN A 99 -4.04 -4.91 8.20
CA GLN A 99 -4.60 -3.69 8.78
C GLN A 99 -4.93 -2.71 7.67
N MET A 100 -6.18 -2.28 7.61
CA MET A 100 -6.63 -1.35 6.59
C MET A 100 -7.95 -0.75 7.05
N ASP A 101 -8.19 0.52 6.71
CA ASP A 101 -9.49 1.14 6.93
C ASP A 101 -10.53 0.40 6.08
N PRO A 102 -11.57 -0.20 6.68
CA PRO A 102 -12.58 -0.94 5.92
C PRO A 102 -13.36 -0.06 4.94
N ASP A 103 -13.48 1.22 5.22
CA ASP A 103 -14.16 2.16 4.35
C ASP A 103 -13.22 2.80 3.33
N LEU A 104 -11.92 2.52 3.42
CA LEU A 104 -10.88 3.04 2.53
C LEU A 104 -10.88 4.56 2.44
N ASN A 105 -11.23 5.23 3.52
CA ASN A 105 -11.06 6.68 3.63
C ASN A 105 -9.58 7.05 3.67
N GLU A 106 -8.77 6.18 4.30
CA GLU A 106 -7.32 6.27 4.21
C GLU A 106 -6.82 5.11 3.35
N LEU A 107 -6.02 5.43 2.35
CA LEU A 107 -5.50 4.44 1.40
C LEU A 107 -4.15 3.92 1.89
N ARG A 108 -4.20 3.25 3.02
CA ARG A 108 -3.06 2.66 3.70
C ARG A 108 -3.41 1.24 4.11
N ALA A 109 -2.57 0.30 3.70
CA ALA A 109 -2.71 -1.09 4.10
C ALA A 109 -1.38 -1.61 4.65
N SER A 110 -1.42 -2.33 5.75
CA SER A 110 -0.25 -2.96 6.35
C SER A 110 -0.48 -4.47 6.38
N ILE A 111 0.40 -5.22 5.74
CA ILE A 111 0.26 -6.66 5.50
C ILE A 111 1.47 -7.39 6.08
N TRP A 112 1.24 -8.31 7.01
CA TRP A 112 2.35 -9.04 7.61
C TRP A 112 1.89 -10.33 8.28
N GLY A 113 2.85 -11.21 8.52
CA GLY A 113 2.65 -12.45 9.25
C GLY A 113 3.75 -12.66 10.29
N MET A 114 3.59 -13.70 11.08
CA MET A 114 4.55 -14.03 12.14
C MET A 114 5.87 -14.54 11.58
N ASP A 115 5.85 -15.06 10.36
CA ASP A 115 7.02 -15.53 9.64
C ASP A 115 6.87 -15.25 8.15
N ASN A 116 7.87 -15.62 7.36
CA ASN A 116 7.83 -15.37 5.92
C ASN A 116 6.68 -16.10 5.23
N ALA A 117 6.41 -17.35 5.62
CA ALA A 117 5.32 -18.12 5.02
C ALA A 117 3.97 -17.47 5.31
N SER A 118 3.74 -17.00 6.53
CA SER A 118 2.51 -16.33 6.92
C SER A 118 2.37 -14.97 6.21
N THR A 119 3.47 -14.27 6.01
CA THR A 119 3.46 -13.01 5.26
C THR A 119 3.08 -13.26 3.80
N GLN A 120 3.55 -14.36 3.20
CA GLN A 120 3.14 -14.74 1.85
C GLN A 120 1.63 -15.00 1.78
N ILE A 121 1.08 -15.67 2.78
CA ILE A 121 -0.36 -15.92 2.85
C ILE A 121 -1.12 -14.60 2.96
N ALA A 122 -0.65 -13.70 3.82
CA ALA A 122 -1.28 -12.39 3.99
C ALA A 122 -1.28 -11.59 2.68
N VAL A 123 -0.17 -11.59 1.94
CA VAL A 123 -0.09 -10.93 0.63
C VAL A 123 -1.10 -11.54 -0.33
N SER A 124 -1.21 -12.87 -0.40
CA SER A 124 -2.17 -13.55 -1.27
C SER A 124 -3.60 -13.22 -0.90
N VAL A 125 -3.93 -13.18 0.37
CA VAL A 125 -5.27 -12.83 0.85
C VAL A 125 -5.59 -11.38 0.48
N PHE A 126 -4.63 -10.48 0.65
CA PHE A 126 -4.83 -9.09 0.27
C PHE A 126 -5.13 -8.96 -1.22
N ILE A 127 -4.34 -9.62 -2.07
CA ILE A 127 -4.54 -9.59 -3.52
C ILE A 127 -5.93 -10.08 -3.90
N ASP A 128 -6.35 -11.20 -3.31
CA ASP A 128 -7.62 -11.84 -3.70
C ASP A 128 -8.84 -11.07 -3.18
N ARG A 129 -8.76 -10.54 -1.97
CA ARG A 129 -9.95 -10.02 -1.27
C ARG A 129 -10.02 -8.51 -1.22
N PHE A 130 -8.89 -7.81 -1.24
CA PHE A 130 -8.88 -6.38 -0.96
C PHE A 130 -8.27 -5.53 -2.08
N LEU A 131 -7.36 -6.06 -2.87
CA LEU A 131 -6.62 -5.27 -3.85
C LEU A 131 -7.51 -4.56 -4.87
N PRO A 132 -8.48 -5.24 -5.53
CA PRO A 132 -9.30 -4.53 -6.51
C PRO A 132 -10.04 -3.34 -5.92
N ARG A 133 -10.62 -3.52 -4.74
CA ARG A 133 -11.34 -2.44 -4.05
C ARG A 133 -10.41 -1.31 -3.63
N PHE A 134 -9.21 -1.65 -3.14
CA PHE A 134 -8.20 -0.67 -2.78
C PHE A 134 -7.82 0.18 -4.00
N LEU A 135 -7.58 -0.44 -5.14
CA LEU A 135 -7.21 0.25 -6.37
C LEU A 135 -8.35 1.13 -6.90
N GLU A 136 -9.57 0.65 -6.85
CA GLU A 136 -10.73 1.43 -7.28
C GLU A 136 -10.91 2.67 -6.40
N HIS A 137 -10.76 2.53 -5.09
CA HIS A 137 -10.83 3.67 -4.19
C HIS A 137 -9.67 4.63 -4.41
N ALA A 138 -8.47 4.13 -4.67
CA ALA A 138 -7.32 4.96 -4.97
C ALA A 138 -7.55 5.78 -6.24
N ALA A 139 -8.18 5.17 -7.25
CA ALA A 139 -8.50 5.87 -8.49
C ALA A 139 -9.56 6.95 -8.30
N ASN A 140 -10.51 6.71 -7.40
CA ASN A 140 -11.61 7.64 -7.14
C ASN A 140 -11.26 8.69 -6.09
N ASP A 141 -10.23 8.43 -5.28
CA ASP A 141 -9.75 9.41 -4.34
C ASP A 141 -8.89 10.41 -5.12
N HIS A 142 -9.49 11.54 -5.43
CA HIS A 142 -8.79 12.63 -6.08
C HIS A 142 -8.22 13.53 -5.01
N PRO A 143 -6.92 13.40 -4.69
CA PRO A 143 -6.24 14.51 -4.09
C PRO A 143 -5.91 15.54 -5.19
N ASP A 144 -6.68 15.56 -6.25
CA ASP A 144 -6.49 16.57 -7.25
C ASP A 144 -6.49 17.92 -6.59
N PRO A 145 -5.53 18.76 -6.96
CA PRO A 145 -5.68 20.15 -6.58
C PRO A 145 -7.10 20.51 -6.94
N VAL A 146 -7.89 20.71 -5.92
CA VAL A 146 -9.23 21.18 -6.09
C VAL A 146 -9.12 22.36 -7.04
N ASP A 147 -9.77 22.26 -8.20
CA ASP A 147 -9.82 23.37 -9.10
C ASP A 147 -10.26 24.58 -8.27
N PRO A 148 -9.53 25.70 -8.32
CA PRO A 148 -9.92 26.87 -7.55
C PRO A 148 -11.38 27.26 -7.72
N GLU A 149 -11.96 26.97 -8.88
CA GLU A 149 -13.38 27.22 -9.11
C GLU A 149 -14.27 26.28 -8.29
N ASP A 150 -13.86 25.04 -8.11
CA ASP A 150 -14.59 24.09 -7.29
C ASP A 150 -14.43 24.40 -5.80
N ALA A 151 -13.30 24.97 -5.41
CA ALA A 151 -13.06 25.36 -4.04
C ALA A 151 -13.90 26.55 -3.59
N ASP A 152 -14.38 27.35 -4.52
CA ASP A 152 -15.19 28.53 -4.24
C ASP A 152 -16.67 28.21 -4.06
N ASP A 153 -17.07 27.01 -4.30
CA ASP A 153 -18.48 26.60 -4.17
C ASP A 153 -18.86 26.18 -2.76
#